data_ad01d239373765095b6e5965e3d250b3
#
_entry.id   ad01d239373765095b6e5965e3d250b3
#
_cell.length_a   1.000
_cell.length_b   1.000
_cell.length_c   1.000
_cell.angle_alpha   90.00
_cell.angle_beta   90.00
_cell.angle_gamma   90.00
#
_symmetry.space_group_name_H-M   'P 1'
#
loop_
_entity.id
_entity.type
_entity.pdbx_description
1 polymer ?
#
loop_
_entity_poly.entity_id
_entity_poly.type
_entity_poly.pdbx_seq_one_letter_code
_entity_poly.pdbx_strand_id
1 'polypeptide(L)'
;MQQIVNITDSGFRLEAPLSLPKDEAQLWRIDLEAVGADESGWRKTLSSDELDRASRFHFPGDRQRFAASRSLLRILLAGYLATDPAAVSFSYSEKGKPSLGARHAGSNLQFNISHSGGVSLLAFTRDRKIGVDVEQLRTDFDVEAIARRFFSPSEQAQLAGLPAEKSVDAFFRCWTRKEAYIKAIGDGLSLPLDQFDVSLDAGETNALLATRPDASETGHWLLREVPAGPGYIAALCVRGRDCKLNDWSRGRQPGDR
;
A
#
# COMPACT_ATOMS: atom_id res chain seq x y z
N MET A 1 -21.17 3.53 13.85
CA MET A 1 -20.49 4.79 14.21
C MET A 1 -19.49 5.07 13.13
N GLN A 2 -19.65 6.16 12.41
CA GLN A 2 -18.83 6.54 11.25
C GLN A 2 -17.49 7.06 11.78
N GLN A 3 -16.40 6.38 11.48
CA GLN A 3 -15.06 6.88 11.80
C GLN A 3 -14.56 7.68 10.59
N ILE A 4 -14.60 8.99 10.70
CA ILE A 4 -14.12 9.92 9.67
C ILE A 4 -12.73 10.36 10.07
N VAL A 5 -11.77 10.23 9.17
CA VAL A 5 -10.49 10.90 9.33
C VAL A 5 -10.64 12.29 8.71
N ASN A 6 -10.80 13.30 9.54
CA ASN A 6 -10.84 14.69 9.11
C ASN A 6 -9.41 15.21 8.95
N ILE A 7 -9.04 15.56 7.72
CA ILE A 7 -7.85 16.39 7.44
C ILE A 7 -8.31 17.83 7.67
N THR A 8 -7.94 18.41 8.80
CA THR A 8 -8.21 19.83 9.09
C THR A 8 -6.94 20.64 8.90
N ASP A 9 -7.04 21.94 8.71
CA ASP A 9 -5.91 22.87 8.61
C ASP A 9 -5.00 22.85 9.86
N SER A 10 -5.46 22.25 10.95
CA SER A 10 -4.73 22.13 12.24
C SER A 10 -4.05 20.77 12.45
N GLY A 11 -3.96 19.93 11.40
CA GLY A 11 -3.35 18.60 11.48
C GLY A 11 -4.38 17.47 11.54
N PHE A 12 -3.90 16.29 11.18
CA PHE A 12 -4.71 15.08 11.10
C PHE A 12 -5.00 14.50 12.49
N ARG A 13 -6.26 14.38 12.89
CA ARG A 13 -6.69 13.80 14.17
C ARG A 13 -7.74 12.73 13.96
N LEU A 14 -7.61 11.63 14.70
CA LEU A 14 -8.67 10.63 14.83
C LEU A 14 -9.60 11.05 15.98
N GLU A 15 -10.91 11.07 15.72
CA GLU A 15 -11.91 11.41 16.73
C GLU A 15 -12.25 10.23 17.65
N ALA A 16 -11.89 8.99 17.25
CA ALA A 16 -12.17 7.79 18.04
C ALA A 16 -11.14 6.68 17.72
N PRO A 17 -10.96 5.68 18.59
CA PRO A 17 -10.18 4.49 18.31
C PRO A 17 -10.72 3.76 17.07
N LEU A 18 -9.81 3.27 16.23
CA LEU A 18 -10.13 2.51 15.03
C LEU A 18 -10.45 1.05 15.39
N SER A 19 -11.53 0.50 14.80
CA SER A 19 -11.84 -0.91 14.87
C SER A 19 -11.40 -1.61 13.58
N LEU A 20 -10.79 -2.79 13.72
CA LEU A 20 -10.36 -3.62 12.59
C LEU A 20 -10.73 -5.07 12.88
N PRO A 21 -11.83 -5.59 12.31
CA PRO A 21 -12.21 -6.99 12.39
C PRO A 21 -11.17 -7.91 11.75
N LYS A 22 -11.06 -9.16 12.21
CA LYS A 22 -10.07 -10.13 11.70
C LYS A 22 -10.32 -10.57 10.26
N ASP A 23 -11.55 -10.47 9.79
CA ASP A 23 -11.96 -10.82 8.42
C ASP A 23 -11.93 -9.62 7.47
N GLU A 24 -11.41 -8.47 7.92
CA GLU A 24 -11.33 -7.26 7.12
C GLU A 24 -9.88 -6.83 6.82
N ALA A 25 -9.71 -6.25 5.63
CA ALA A 25 -8.59 -5.40 5.29
C ALA A 25 -9.11 -3.97 5.10
N GLN A 26 -8.48 -3.01 5.77
CA GLN A 26 -8.82 -1.59 5.65
C GLN A 26 -7.76 -0.88 4.84
N LEU A 27 -8.21 -0.13 3.81
CA LEU A 27 -7.35 0.62 2.92
C LEU A 27 -7.63 2.12 3.08
N TRP A 28 -6.57 2.89 3.30
CA TRP A 28 -6.59 4.34 3.39
C TRP A 28 -5.82 4.93 2.22
N ARG A 29 -6.49 5.76 1.42
CA ARG A 29 -5.85 6.56 0.38
C ARG A 29 -5.69 7.98 0.89
N ILE A 30 -4.49 8.49 0.77
CA ILE A 30 -4.11 9.82 1.22
C ILE A 30 -3.61 10.60 0.01
N ASP A 31 -4.17 11.79 -0.16
CA ASP A 31 -3.66 12.79 -1.09
C ASP A 31 -2.61 13.63 -0.37
N LEU A 32 -1.35 13.38 -0.67
CA LEU A 32 -0.22 14.02 0.00
C LEU A 32 -0.06 15.50 -0.37
N GLU A 33 -0.65 15.93 -1.48
CA GLU A 33 -0.66 17.34 -1.87
C GLU A 33 -1.75 18.13 -1.13
N ALA A 34 -2.87 17.46 -0.79
CA ALA A 34 -3.95 18.06 0.00
C ALA A 34 -3.62 18.14 1.50
N VAL A 35 -2.75 17.26 2.00
CA VAL A 35 -2.24 17.29 3.38
C VAL A 35 -1.19 18.39 3.47
N GLY A 36 -1.61 19.61 3.78
CA GLY A 36 -0.78 20.81 3.81
C GLY A 36 0.55 20.65 4.60
N ALA A 37 1.45 21.61 4.42
CA ALA A 37 2.80 21.61 4.97
C ALA A 37 2.84 21.93 6.48
N ASP A 38 2.02 21.28 7.33
CA ASP A 38 2.11 21.47 8.77
C ASP A 38 3.32 20.72 9.35
N GLU A 39 4.52 21.28 9.14
CA GLU A 39 5.75 20.75 9.72
C GLU A 39 5.68 20.66 11.26
N SER A 40 4.91 21.53 11.91
CA SER A 40 4.81 21.55 13.38
C SER A 40 4.01 20.37 13.92
N GLY A 41 2.97 19.95 13.22
CA GLY A 41 2.18 18.75 13.54
C GLY A 41 2.98 17.48 13.34
N TRP A 42 3.73 17.36 12.24
CA TRP A 42 4.52 16.16 11.95
C TRP A 42 5.68 15.96 12.92
N ARG A 43 6.35 17.05 13.34
CA ARG A 43 7.42 16.97 14.33
C ARG A 43 6.97 16.41 15.69
N LYS A 44 5.69 16.50 16.01
CA LYS A 44 5.11 15.94 17.24
C LYS A 44 4.82 14.45 17.15
N THR A 45 4.66 13.92 15.94
CA THR A 45 4.30 12.52 15.72
C THR A 45 5.48 11.66 15.29
N LEU A 46 6.46 12.23 14.57
CA LEU A 46 7.61 11.50 14.05
C LEU A 46 8.68 11.29 15.15
N SER A 47 9.33 10.13 15.09
CA SER A 47 10.49 9.83 15.91
C SER A 47 11.74 10.56 15.38
N SER A 48 12.81 10.63 16.21
CA SER A 48 14.07 11.31 15.83
C SER A 48 14.68 10.71 14.56
N ASP A 49 14.71 9.38 14.44
CA ASP A 49 15.25 8.70 13.25
C ASP A 49 14.43 8.98 11.98
N GLU A 50 13.11 9.16 12.10
CA GLU A 50 12.25 9.56 10.98
C GLU A 50 12.46 11.03 10.59
N LEU A 51 12.66 11.91 11.56
CA LEU A 51 13.03 13.31 11.31
C LEU A 51 14.39 13.40 10.62
N ASP A 52 15.37 12.62 11.08
CA ASP A 52 16.68 12.52 10.46
C ASP A 52 16.59 12.00 9.03
N ARG A 53 15.75 10.99 8.80
CA ARG A 53 15.50 10.48 7.44
C ARG A 53 14.83 11.55 6.56
N ALA A 54 13.84 12.26 7.08
CA ALA A 54 13.18 13.35 6.36
C ALA A 54 14.18 14.45 5.95
N SER A 55 15.12 14.79 6.82
CA SER A 55 16.14 15.82 6.56
C SER A 55 17.11 15.47 5.42
N ARG A 56 17.26 14.19 5.08
CA ARG A 56 18.15 13.70 4.00
C ARG A 56 17.57 13.86 2.60
N PHE A 57 16.26 14.13 2.46
CA PHE A 57 15.66 14.37 1.15
C PHE A 57 16.16 15.68 0.56
N HIS A 58 16.65 15.63 -0.68
CA HIS A 58 17.19 16.77 -1.40
C HIS A 58 16.11 17.80 -1.73
N PHE A 59 14.94 17.32 -2.20
CA PHE A 59 13.84 18.19 -2.58
C PHE A 59 12.85 18.39 -1.44
N PRO A 60 12.45 19.64 -1.14
CA PRO A 60 11.48 19.94 -0.07
C PRO A 60 10.16 19.19 -0.20
N GLY A 61 9.65 19.04 -1.44
CA GLY A 61 8.41 18.29 -1.69
C GLY A 61 8.49 16.80 -1.31
N ASP A 62 9.64 16.14 -1.57
CA ASP A 62 9.83 14.75 -1.19
C ASP A 62 9.92 14.58 0.33
N ARG A 63 10.62 15.51 1.00
CA ARG A 63 10.68 15.58 2.45
C ARG A 63 9.28 15.71 3.04
N GLN A 64 8.48 16.60 2.48
CA GLN A 64 7.12 16.86 2.91
C GLN A 64 6.23 15.63 2.72
N ARG A 65 6.23 15.02 1.55
CA ARG A 65 5.48 13.80 1.24
C ARG A 65 5.86 12.63 2.16
N PHE A 66 7.17 12.45 2.41
CA PHE A 66 7.65 11.44 3.34
C PHE A 66 7.13 11.70 4.77
N ALA A 67 7.30 12.93 5.28
CA ALA A 67 6.90 13.29 6.63
C ALA A 67 5.39 13.16 6.83
N ALA A 68 4.59 13.63 5.87
CA ALA A 68 3.13 13.51 5.87
C ALA A 68 2.70 12.04 5.90
N SER A 69 3.18 11.25 4.94
CA SER A 69 2.83 9.82 4.83
C SER A 69 3.20 9.05 6.11
N ARG A 70 4.38 9.36 6.69
CA ARG A 70 4.86 8.68 7.90
C ARG A 70 4.10 9.09 9.15
N SER A 71 3.77 10.38 9.29
CA SER A 71 2.94 10.90 10.37
C SER A 71 1.55 10.27 10.35
N LEU A 72 0.93 10.20 9.17
CA LEU A 72 -0.39 9.59 9.00
C LEU A 72 -0.38 8.09 9.32
N LEU A 73 0.67 7.37 8.92
CA LEU A 73 0.84 5.97 9.32
C LEU A 73 0.86 5.83 10.86
N ARG A 74 1.60 6.69 11.58
CA ARG A 74 1.66 6.68 13.04
C ARG A 74 0.30 6.97 13.67
N ILE A 75 -0.42 7.97 13.16
CA ILE A 75 -1.74 8.34 13.67
C ILE A 75 -2.72 7.19 13.48
N LEU A 76 -2.76 6.56 12.29
CA LEU A 76 -3.64 5.42 12.04
C LEU A 76 -3.29 4.21 12.90
N LEU A 77 -2.00 3.87 13.00
CA LEU A 77 -1.54 2.80 13.87
C LEU A 77 -1.91 3.08 15.34
N ALA A 78 -1.72 4.32 15.80
CA ALA A 78 -2.11 4.72 17.14
C ALA A 78 -3.61 4.55 17.39
N GLY A 79 -4.44 4.86 16.39
CA GLY A 79 -5.89 4.61 16.45
C GLY A 79 -6.25 3.13 16.60
N TYR A 80 -5.57 2.24 15.88
CA TYR A 80 -5.78 0.78 16.00
C TYR A 80 -5.22 0.19 17.29
N LEU A 81 -4.17 0.79 17.85
CA LEU A 81 -3.46 0.32 19.03
C LEU A 81 -3.93 0.99 20.33
N ALA A 82 -4.83 1.99 20.24
CA ALA A 82 -5.26 2.83 21.36
C ALA A 82 -4.07 3.43 22.14
N THR A 83 -3.09 4.01 21.42
CA THR A 83 -1.86 4.58 21.97
C THR A 83 -1.58 5.98 21.41
N ASP A 84 -0.55 6.64 21.92
CA ASP A 84 -0.07 7.90 21.34
C ASP A 84 0.70 7.66 20.02
N PRO A 85 0.50 8.47 18.95
CA PRO A 85 1.25 8.35 17.70
C PRO A 85 2.78 8.38 17.88
N ALA A 86 3.29 9.19 18.78
CA ALA A 86 4.72 9.24 19.10
C ALA A 86 5.23 7.98 19.82
N ALA A 87 4.35 7.22 20.49
CA ALA A 87 4.69 5.99 21.18
C ALA A 87 4.69 4.75 20.26
N VAL A 88 4.23 4.86 19.00
CA VAL A 88 4.30 3.76 18.04
C VAL A 88 5.77 3.48 17.73
N SER A 89 6.19 2.24 17.92
CA SER A 89 7.56 1.81 17.61
C SER A 89 7.56 0.88 16.37
N PHE A 90 8.63 0.99 15.58
CA PHE A 90 8.82 0.16 14.39
C PHE A 90 10.05 -0.73 14.53
N SER A 91 9.98 -1.88 13.86
CA SER A 91 11.13 -2.71 13.49
C SER A 91 11.23 -2.72 11.98
N TYR A 92 12.41 -2.94 11.44
CA TYR A 92 12.64 -2.99 10.00
C TYR A 92 13.26 -4.33 9.64
N SER A 93 12.75 -4.95 8.55
CA SER A 93 13.42 -6.10 7.96
C SER A 93 14.75 -5.69 7.35
N GLU A 94 15.61 -6.66 7.02
CA GLU A 94 16.88 -6.41 6.30
C GLU A 94 16.68 -5.60 5.00
N LYS A 95 15.50 -5.70 4.40
CA LYS A 95 15.11 -4.97 3.18
C LYS A 95 14.36 -3.66 3.44
N GLY A 96 14.32 -3.21 4.70
CA GLY A 96 13.72 -1.94 5.07
C GLY A 96 12.18 -1.91 5.15
N LYS A 97 11.50 -3.06 5.06
CA LYS A 97 10.05 -3.12 5.27
C LYS A 97 9.74 -2.84 6.75
N PRO A 98 8.93 -1.81 7.07
CA PRO A 98 8.55 -1.54 8.45
C PRO A 98 7.51 -2.56 8.94
N SER A 99 7.63 -2.93 10.20
CA SER A 99 6.65 -3.68 10.99
C SER A 99 6.53 -3.05 12.37
N LEU A 100 5.51 -3.42 13.14
CA LEU A 100 5.40 -2.97 14.52
C LEU A 100 6.55 -3.52 15.37
N GLY A 101 7.12 -2.68 16.20
CA GLY A 101 8.16 -3.06 17.15
C GLY A 101 7.64 -3.97 18.25
N ALA A 102 8.55 -4.59 19.01
CA ALA A 102 8.27 -5.59 20.05
C ALA A 102 7.21 -5.15 21.07
N ARG A 103 7.15 -3.85 21.39
CA ARG A 103 6.13 -3.28 22.29
C ARG A 103 4.69 -3.57 21.85
N HIS A 104 4.46 -3.72 20.55
CA HIS A 104 3.13 -3.90 19.94
C HIS A 104 2.93 -5.30 19.35
N ALA A 105 3.84 -6.25 19.57
CA ALA A 105 3.81 -7.60 18.99
C ALA A 105 2.52 -8.36 19.32
N GLY A 106 1.93 -8.15 20.51
CA GLY A 106 0.67 -8.80 20.92
C GLY A 106 -0.60 -8.24 20.25
N SER A 107 -0.50 -7.17 19.45
CA SER A 107 -1.67 -6.58 18.79
C SER A 107 -2.16 -7.38 17.59
N ASN A 108 -1.32 -8.25 17.00
CA ASN A 108 -1.54 -8.97 15.75
C ASN A 108 -1.89 -8.06 14.57
N LEU A 109 -1.67 -6.75 14.70
CA LEU A 109 -1.90 -5.77 13.66
C LEU A 109 -0.78 -5.86 12.62
N GLN A 110 -1.17 -6.02 11.37
CA GLN A 110 -0.29 -6.01 10.21
C GLN A 110 -0.60 -4.79 9.36
N PHE A 111 0.42 -4.22 8.73
CA PHE A 111 0.23 -3.08 7.83
C PHE A 111 1.24 -3.11 6.69
N ASN A 112 0.89 -2.42 5.62
CA ASN A 112 1.80 -2.13 4.53
C ASN A 112 1.53 -0.72 3.99
N ILE A 113 2.55 -0.09 3.42
CA ILE A 113 2.50 1.26 2.88
C ILE A 113 3.15 1.29 1.50
N SER A 114 2.53 2.00 0.57
CA SER A 114 3.12 2.38 -0.71
C SER A 114 2.78 3.82 -1.03
N HIS A 115 3.64 4.49 -1.79
CA HIS A 115 3.41 5.84 -2.27
C HIS A 115 4.04 6.02 -3.66
N SER A 116 3.37 6.77 -4.52
CA SER A 116 3.86 7.21 -5.83
C SER A 116 3.27 8.58 -6.15
N GLY A 117 4.10 9.51 -6.63
CA GLY A 117 3.66 10.90 -6.84
C GLY A 117 3.05 11.52 -5.59
N GLY A 118 1.84 12.07 -5.73
CA GLY A 118 1.07 12.70 -4.66
C GLY A 118 0.15 11.76 -3.87
N VAL A 119 0.19 10.44 -4.11
CA VAL A 119 -0.70 9.48 -3.44
C VAL A 119 0.06 8.53 -2.53
N SER A 120 -0.46 8.32 -1.31
CA SER A 120 -0.04 7.24 -0.42
C SER A 120 -1.21 6.31 -0.12
N LEU A 121 -0.93 5.00 -0.14
CA LEU A 121 -1.85 3.95 0.29
C LEU A 121 -1.32 3.26 1.53
N LEU A 122 -2.17 3.14 2.54
CA LEU A 122 -1.89 2.42 3.78
C LEU A 122 -2.93 1.33 3.98
N ALA A 123 -2.48 0.10 4.11
CA ALA A 123 -3.34 -1.06 4.25
C ALA A 123 -3.10 -1.74 5.61
N PHE A 124 -4.18 -2.16 6.26
CA PHE A 124 -4.17 -2.74 7.61
C PHE A 124 -5.01 -4.02 7.68
N THR A 125 -4.54 -5.01 8.42
CA THR A 125 -5.25 -6.26 8.75
C THR A 125 -4.89 -6.71 10.16
N ARG A 126 -5.66 -7.69 10.69
CA ARG A 126 -5.25 -8.46 11.88
C ARG A 126 -4.97 -9.90 11.50
N ASP A 127 -3.89 -10.46 12.05
CA ASP A 127 -3.47 -11.87 11.88
C ASP A 127 -3.21 -12.32 10.43
N ARG A 128 -3.23 -11.41 9.44
CA ARG A 128 -3.06 -11.73 8.02
C ARG A 128 -1.92 -10.92 7.42
N LYS A 129 -1.08 -11.56 6.60
CA LYS A 129 -0.08 -10.85 5.79
C LYS A 129 -0.78 -9.95 4.77
N ILE A 130 -0.25 -8.74 4.57
CA ILE A 130 -0.80 -7.75 3.65
C ILE A 130 0.31 -7.02 2.91
N GLY A 131 0.05 -6.66 1.66
CA GLY A 131 0.87 -5.82 0.82
C GLY A 131 0.02 -4.92 -0.04
N VAL A 132 0.46 -3.71 -0.27
CA VAL A 132 -0.19 -2.73 -1.14
C VAL A 132 0.86 -2.07 -2.02
N ASP A 133 0.49 -1.80 -3.26
CA ASP A 133 1.32 -1.01 -4.16
C ASP A 133 0.48 -0.02 -4.95
N VAL A 134 1.06 1.16 -5.22
CA VAL A 134 0.46 2.22 -6.03
C VAL A 134 1.53 2.83 -6.92
N GLU A 135 1.16 3.09 -8.18
CA GLU A 135 2.02 3.75 -9.14
C GLU A 135 1.28 4.85 -9.89
N GLN A 136 1.92 5.99 -10.04
CA GLN A 136 1.49 7.05 -10.93
C GLN A 136 1.75 6.64 -12.38
N LEU A 137 0.73 6.73 -13.21
CA LEU A 137 0.86 6.46 -14.65
C LEU A 137 1.80 7.49 -15.28
N ARG A 138 2.78 6.99 -16.02
CA ARG A 138 3.75 7.79 -16.77
C ARG A 138 4.18 7.05 -18.03
N THR A 139 4.66 7.78 -19.02
CA THR A 139 5.02 7.25 -20.35
C THR A 139 6.46 7.56 -20.74
N ASP A 140 7.27 8.05 -19.80
CA ASP A 140 8.64 8.54 -20.01
C ASP A 140 9.70 7.45 -19.87
N PHE A 141 9.32 6.17 -20.02
CA PHE A 141 10.23 5.02 -19.90
C PHE A 141 9.84 3.89 -20.87
N ASP A 142 10.80 2.98 -21.12
CA ASP A 142 10.61 1.81 -21.98
C ASP A 142 9.90 0.67 -21.21
N VAL A 143 8.58 0.61 -21.39
CA VAL A 143 7.70 -0.42 -20.80
C VAL A 143 8.16 -1.83 -21.16
N GLU A 144 8.55 -2.06 -22.43
CA GLU A 144 8.94 -3.37 -22.90
C GLU A 144 10.27 -3.83 -22.30
N ALA A 145 11.24 -2.91 -22.17
CA ALA A 145 12.53 -3.25 -21.59
C ALA A 145 12.40 -3.67 -20.11
N ILE A 146 11.53 -3.00 -19.36
CA ILE A 146 11.26 -3.36 -17.95
C ILE A 146 10.48 -4.68 -17.89
N ALA A 147 9.45 -4.86 -18.71
CA ALA A 147 8.67 -6.10 -18.76
C ALA A 147 9.58 -7.31 -19.10
N ARG A 148 10.46 -7.21 -20.09
CA ARG A 148 11.42 -8.28 -20.44
C ARG A 148 12.31 -8.69 -19.28
N ARG A 149 12.61 -7.78 -18.38
CA ARG A 149 13.51 -8.05 -17.24
C ARG A 149 12.81 -8.69 -16.04
N PHE A 150 11.56 -8.34 -15.83
CA PHE A 150 10.87 -8.65 -14.55
C PHE A 150 9.60 -9.48 -14.70
N PHE A 151 8.94 -9.45 -15.86
CA PHE A 151 7.68 -10.17 -16.04
C PHE A 151 7.93 -11.60 -16.50
N SER A 152 6.99 -12.50 -16.20
CA SER A 152 7.03 -13.86 -16.69
C SER A 152 6.86 -13.91 -18.21
N PRO A 153 7.30 -14.99 -18.89
CA PRO A 153 7.08 -15.15 -20.33
C PRO A 153 5.61 -15.02 -20.77
N SER A 154 4.68 -15.52 -19.94
CA SER A 154 3.23 -15.41 -20.20
C SER A 154 2.76 -13.96 -20.17
N GLU A 155 3.17 -13.19 -19.17
CA GLU A 155 2.81 -11.77 -19.02
C GLU A 155 3.44 -10.91 -20.11
N GLN A 156 4.70 -11.19 -20.50
CA GLN A 156 5.35 -10.53 -21.64
C GLN A 156 4.59 -10.74 -22.93
N ALA A 157 4.16 -11.99 -23.21
CA ALA A 157 3.39 -12.32 -24.41
C ALA A 157 2.03 -11.62 -24.42
N GLN A 158 1.33 -11.58 -23.26
CA GLN A 158 0.06 -10.86 -23.14
C GLN A 158 0.26 -9.36 -23.38
N LEU A 159 1.28 -8.74 -22.78
CA LEU A 159 1.56 -7.32 -22.92
C LEU A 159 1.88 -6.94 -24.37
N ALA A 160 2.71 -7.75 -25.04
CA ALA A 160 3.07 -7.55 -26.45
C ALA A 160 1.89 -7.71 -27.43
N GLY A 161 0.86 -8.46 -27.05
CA GLY A 161 -0.37 -8.64 -27.83
C GLY A 161 -1.39 -7.49 -27.67
N LEU A 162 -1.16 -6.55 -26.77
CA LEU A 162 -2.10 -5.45 -26.52
C LEU A 162 -1.88 -4.29 -27.52
N PRO A 163 -2.95 -3.54 -27.84
CA PRO A 163 -2.81 -2.26 -28.52
C PRO A 163 -1.96 -1.26 -27.70
N ALA A 164 -1.18 -0.43 -28.40
CA ALA A 164 -0.22 0.47 -27.75
C ALA A 164 -0.86 1.39 -26.67
N GLU A 165 -2.11 1.85 -26.91
CA GLU A 165 -2.87 2.69 -26.00
C GLU A 165 -3.27 1.99 -24.68
N LYS A 166 -3.21 0.66 -24.63
CA LYS A 166 -3.50 -0.16 -23.43
C LYS A 166 -2.25 -0.68 -22.73
N SER A 167 -1.11 -0.61 -23.39
CA SER A 167 0.13 -1.24 -22.90
C SER A 167 0.62 -0.62 -21.59
N VAL A 168 0.54 0.70 -21.45
CA VAL A 168 0.98 1.41 -20.24
C VAL A 168 0.15 1.00 -19.03
N ASP A 169 -1.18 1.05 -19.15
CA ASP A 169 -2.08 0.68 -18.06
C ASP A 169 -1.91 -0.80 -17.67
N ALA A 170 -1.80 -1.69 -18.66
CA ALA A 170 -1.59 -3.13 -18.45
C ALA A 170 -0.25 -3.41 -17.76
N PHE A 171 0.81 -2.69 -18.16
CA PHE A 171 2.13 -2.77 -17.52
C PHE A 171 2.04 -2.38 -16.04
N PHE A 172 1.48 -1.19 -15.73
CA PHE A 172 1.37 -0.73 -14.34
C PHE A 172 0.45 -1.63 -13.51
N ARG A 173 -0.59 -2.21 -14.10
CA ARG A 173 -1.46 -3.19 -13.45
C ARG A 173 -0.70 -4.48 -13.09
N CYS A 174 0.09 -4.99 -14.02
CA CYS A 174 0.97 -6.15 -13.75
C CYS A 174 1.99 -5.80 -12.66
N TRP A 175 2.67 -4.68 -12.80
CA TRP A 175 3.70 -4.22 -11.85
C TRP A 175 3.17 -4.07 -10.44
N THR A 176 2.09 -3.30 -10.24
CA THR A 176 1.52 -3.07 -8.91
C THR A 176 1.01 -4.35 -8.26
N ARG A 177 0.44 -5.28 -9.05
CA ARG A 177 0.01 -6.61 -8.57
C ARG A 177 1.19 -7.45 -8.10
N LYS A 178 2.27 -7.47 -8.87
CA LYS A 178 3.50 -8.17 -8.49
C LYS A 178 4.12 -7.58 -7.23
N GLU A 179 4.26 -6.27 -7.16
CA GLU A 179 4.81 -5.58 -5.98
C GLU A 179 3.93 -5.78 -4.74
N ALA A 180 2.59 -5.68 -4.87
CA ALA A 180 1.68 -5.93 -3.76
C ALA A 180 1.82 -7.36 -3.21
N TYR A 181 1.96 -8.37 -4.08
CA TYR A 181 2.15 -9.76 -3.67
C TYR A 181 3.48 -9.96 -2.94
N ILE A 182 4.59 -9.46 -3.49
CA ILE A 182 5.92 -9.54 -2.84
C ILE A 182 5.92 -8.83 -1.48
N LYS A 183 5.33 -7.64 -1.41
CA LYS A 183 5.18 -6.90 -0.16
C LYS A 183 4.35 -7.67 0.88
N ALA A 184 3.33 -8.41 0.43
CA ALA A 184 2.51 -9.24 1.31
C ALA A 184 3.29 -10.46 1.85
N ILE A 185 4.05 -11.15 1.02
CA ILE A 185 4.91 -12.26 1.44
C ILE A 185 5.92 -11.77 2.48
N GLY A 186 6.50 -10.61 2.25
CA GLY A 186 7.45 -9.98 3.18
C GLY A 186 8.91 -10.29 2.86
N ASP A 187 9.18 -11.14 1.87
CA ASP A 187 10.54 -11.57 1.50
C ASP A 187 11.25 -10.58 0.57
N GLY A 188 10.56 -9.47 0.21
CA GLY A 188 11.04 -8.47 -0.75
C GLY A 188 11.38 -9.13 -2.09
N LEU A 189 12.31 -8.57 -2.86
CA LEU A 189 12.76 -9.09 -4.17
C LEU A 189 13.54 -10.42 -4.08
N SER A 190 13.48 -11.19 -2.96
CA SER A 190 14.06 -12.54 -2.89
C SER A 190 13.27 -13.55 -3.72
N LEU A 191 11.96 -13.33 -3.90
CA LEU A 191 11.18 -14.05 -4.87
C LEU A 191 11.29 -13.32 -6.22
N PRO A 192 11.95 -13.90 -7.23
CA PRO A 192 12.00 -13.29 -8.56
C PRO A 192 10.60 -13.07 -9.11
N LEU A 193 10.37 -11.92 -9.75
CA LEU A 193 9.04 -11.54 -10.24
C LEU A 193 8.50 -12.46 -11.32
N ASP A 194 9.34 -13.18 -12.04
CA ASP A 194 8.98 -14.17 -13.06
C ASP A 194 8.52 -15.53 -12.48
N GLN A 195 8.63 -15.71 -11.15
CA GLN A 195 8.23 -16.95 -10.48
C GLN A 195 6.75 -17.03 -10.12
N PHE A 196 5.96 -16.07 -10.53
CA PHE A 196 4.50 -16.11 -10.44
C PHE A 196 3.86 -15.26 -11.53
N ASP A 197 2.62 -15.58 -11.88
CA ASP A 197 1.86 -14.88 -12.91
C ASP A 197 0.69 -14.13 -12.29
N VAL A 198 0.48 -12.90 -12.77
CA VAL A 198 -0.69 -12.09 -12.43
C VAL A 198 -1.46 -11.72 -13.70
N SER A 199 -2.75 -11.49 -13.57
CA SER A 199 -3.56 -10.98 -14.68
C SER A 199 -3.12 -9.55 -15.04
N LEU A 200 -3.20 -9.20 -16.32
CA LEU A 200 -3.06 -7.84 -16.83
C LEU A 200 -4.42 -7.14 -17.01
N ASP A 201 -5.52 -7.90 -16.89
CA ASP A 201 -6.87 -7.40 -17.14
C ASP A 201 -7.41 -6.56 -15.97
N ALA A 202 -8.22 -5.54 -16.30
CA ALA A 202 -8.94 -4.75 -15.31
C ALA A 202 -10.12 -5.54 -14.71
N GLY A 203 -10.46 -5.26 -13.45
CA GLY A 203 -11.67 -5.81 -12.82
C GLY A 203 -11.58 -7.25 -12.33
N GLU A 204 -10.42 -7.89 -12.42
CA GLU A 204 -10.21 -9.23 -11.87
C GLU A 204 -10.47 -9.30 -10.37
N THR A 205 -11.30 -10.26 -9.95
CA THR A 205 -11.64 -10.47 -8.54
C THR A 205 -10.50 -11.10 -7.75
N ASN A 206 -9.67 -11.92 -8.42
CA ASN A 206 -8.40 -12.40 -7.91
C ASN A 206 -7.38 -12.52 -9.04
N ALA A 207 -6.40 -11.66 -9.02
CA ALA A 207 -5.46 -11.49 -10.11
C ALA A 207 -4.19 -12.37 -10.00
N LEU A 208 -4.00 -13.17 -8.94
CA LEU A 208 -2.89 -14.13 -8.83
C LEU A 208 -3.27 -15.41 -9.57
N LEU A 209 -2.63 -15.65 -10.71
CA LEU A 209 -2.98 -16.75 -11.63
C LEU A 209 -2.17 -18.01 -11.37
N ALA A 210 -0.88 -17.88 -11.11
CA ALA A 210 0.03 -18.99 -10.88
C ALA A 210 1.16 -18.61 -9.95
N THR A 211 1.68 -19.56 -9.19
CA THR A 211 2.90 -19.45 -8.37
C THR A 211 3.80 -20.65 -8.61
N ARG A 212 5.11 -20.41 -8.62
CA ARG A 212 6.18 -21.42 -8.73
C ARG A 212 7.10 -21.26 -7.53
N PRO A 213 7.64 -22.22 -6.87
CA PRO A 213 7.51 -23.68 -7.07
C PRO A 213 6.25 -24.31 -6.44
N ASP A 214 5.43 -23.58 -5.66
CA ASP A 214 4.23 -24.13 -5.02
C ASP A 214 2.95 -23.53 -5.63
N ALA A 215 2.30 -24.27 -6.52
CA ALA A 215 1.07 -23.85 -7.18
C ALA A 215 -0.12 -23.69 -6.21
N SER A 216 -0.09 -24.30 -5.03
CA SER A 216 -1.19 -24.22 -4.05
C SER A 216 -1.28 -22.82 -3.41
N GLU A 217 -0.19 -22.05 -3.41
CA GLU A 217 -0.16 -20.70 -2.85
C GLU A 217 -1.19 -19.76 -3.50
N THR A 218 -1.55 -19.93 -4.78
CA THR A 218 -2.59 -19.13 -5.44
C THR A 218 -3.93 -19.17 -4.69
N GLY A 219 -4.25 -20.30 -4.06
CA GLY A 219 -5.48 -20.48 -3.28
C GLY A 219 -5.50 -19.73 -1.95
N HIS A 220 -4.34 -19.30 -1.46
CA HIS A 220 -4.19 -18.67 -0.16
C HIS A 220 -4.24 -17.14 -0.19
N TRP A 221 -4.21 -16.52 -1.36
CA TRP A 221 -4.11 -15.07 -1.50
C TRP A 221 -5.31 -14.46 -2.23
N LEU A 222 -5.73 -13.30 -1.78
CA LEU A 222 -6.61 -12.39 -2.50
C LEU A 222 -5.75 -11.25 -3.03
N LEU A 223 -5.58 -11.18 -4.36
CA LEU A 223 -4.86 -10.12 -5.05
C LEU A 223 -5.83 -9.39 -6.00
N ARG A 224 -6.00 -8.11 -5.81
CA ARG A 224 -6.93 -7.33 -6.63
C ARG A 224 -6.51 -5.88 -6.79
N GLU A 225 -7.02 -5.27 -7.86
CA GLU A 225 -6.92 -3.83 -8.08
C GLU A 225 -7.76 -3.08 -7.05
N VAL A 226 -7.24 -1.93 -6.59
CA VAL A 226 -7.94 -1.07 -5.63
C VAL A 226 -7.95 0.38 -6.12
N PRO A 227 -8.96 1.18 -5.75
CA PRO A 227 -9.05 2.57 -6.19
C PRO A 227 -7.86 3.40 -5.70
N ALA A 228 -7.20 4.12 -6.60
CA ALA A 228 -6.11 5.03 -6.28
C ALA A 228 -6.34 6.47 -6.77
N GLY A 229 -7.40 6.70 -7.54
CA GLY A 229 -7.73 7.98 -8.15
C GLY A 229 -7.21 8.13 -9.58
N PRO A 230 -7.60 9.20 -10.28
CA PRO A 230 -7.21 9.41 -11.66
C PRO A 230 -5.69 9.50 -11.83
N GLY A 231 -5.16 8.86 -12.87
CA GLY A 231 -3.73 8.82 -13.16
C GLY A 231 -2.90 7.88 -12.29
N TYR A 232 -3.54 7.00 -11.53
CA TYR A 232 -2.87 5.99 -10.68
C TYR A 232 -3.46 4.60 -10.88
N ILE A 233 -2.62 3.59 -10.77
CA ILE A 233 -3.01 2.18 -10.67
C ILE A 233 -2.46 1.64 -9.35
N ALA A 234 -3.27 0.82 -8.67
CA ALA A 234 -2.87 0.24 -7.40
C ALA A 234 -3.43 -1.16 -7.21
N ALA A 235 -2.72 -1.96 -6.43
CA ALA A 235 -3.14 -3.31 -6.07
C ALA A 235 -2.94 -3.57 -4.57
N LEU A 236 -3.79 -4.43 -4.04
CA LEU A 236 -3.70 -4.94 -2.68
C LEU A 236 -3.65 -6.46 -2.72
N CYS A 237 -2.75 -7.03 -1.94
CA CYS A 237 -2.63 -8.46 -1.70
C CYS A 237 -2.79 -8.76 -0.22
N VAL A 238 -3.65 -9.72 0.12
CA VAL A 238 -3.87 -10.15 1.51
C VAL A 238 -3.97 -11.67 1.59
N ARG A 239 -3.45 -12.27 2.66
CA ARG A 239 -3.58 -13.70 2.91
C ARG A 239 -5.00 -14.03 3.40
N GLY A 240 -5.67 -14.96 2.69
CA GLY A 240 -7.06 -15.37 2.93
C GLY A 240 -8.03 -14.78 1.92
N ARG A 241 -8.64 -15.65 1.10
CA ARG A 241 -9.60 -15.26 0.04
C ARG A 241 -10.95 -14.78 0.57
N ASP A 242 -11.22 -15.07 1.84
CA ASP A 242 -12.40 -14.66 2.59
C ASP A 242 -12.32 -13.23 3.16
N CYS A 243 -11.17 -12.56 2.97
CA CYS A 243 -10.96 -11.22 3.49
C CYS A 243 -11.84 -10.19 2.78
N LYS A 244 -12.59 -9.44 3.55
CA LYS A 244 -13.40 -8.31 3.08
C LYS A 244 -12.55 -7.07 2.98
N LEU A 245 -12.61 -6.36 1.85
CA LEU A 245 -11.91 -5.10 1.67
C LEU A 245 -12.82 -3.93 1.99
N ASN A 246 -12.42 -3.10 2.93
CA ASN A 246 -13.09 -1.87 3.29
C ASN A 246 -12.25 -0.67 2.86
N ASP A 247 -12.74 0.11 1.90
CA ASP A 247 -12.07 1.31 1.40
C ASP A 247 -12.57 2.54 2.19
N TRP A 248 -11.75 2.99 3.10
CA TRP A 248 -12.05 4.14 3.97
C TRP A 248 -11.72 5.50 3.33
N SER A 249 -11.07 5.51 2.16
CA SER A 249 -10.72 6.75 1.47
C SER A 249 -11.94 7.49 0.90
N ARG A 250 -13.06 6.79 0.71
CA ARG A 250 -14.27 7.35 0.09
C ARG A 250 -15.26 8.00 1.05
N GLY A 251 -15.04 7.94 2.38
CA GLY A 251 -16.11 8.28 3.32
C GLY A 251 -17.36 7.42 2.99
N ARG A 252 -18.01 6.80 3.93
CA ARG A 252 -19.29 6.10 3.63
C ARG A 252 -20.25 7.08 2.98
N GLN A 253 -20.68 6.81 1.75
CA GLN A 253 -21.84 7.49 1.18
C GLN A 253 -23.06 7.18 2.05
N PRO A 254 -23.95 8.16 2.32
CA PRO A 254 -25.20 7.89 3.02
C PRO A 254 -26.03 6.93 2.16
N GLY A 255 -26.07 5.63 2.53
CA GLY A 255 -26.82 4.60 1.80
C GLY A 255 -26.19 3.21 1.76
N ASP A 256 -24.91 3.06 2.06
CA ASP A 256 -24.23 1.75 2.15
C ASP A 256 -24.59 1.06 3.48
N ARG A 257 -25.67 0.25 3.46
CA ARG A 257 -26.00 -0.71 4.51
C ARG A 257 -25.71 -2.12 4.03
#